data_5b312e114ba063e0f3ab4f5c6854140c
#
_entry.id   5b312e114ba063e0f3ab4f5c6854140c
#
_cell.length_a   1.000
_cell.length_b   1.000
_cell.length_c   1.000
_cell.angle_alpha   90.00
_cell.angle_beta   90.00
_cell.angle_gamma   90.00
#
_symmetry.space_group_name_H-M   'P 1'
#
loop_
_entity.id
_entity.type
_entity.pdbx_description
1 polymer ?
#
loop_
_entity_poly.entity_id
_entity_poly.type
_entity_poly.pdbx_seq_one_letter_code
_entity_poly.pdbx_strand_id
1 'polypeptide(L)'
;MKNDIEIVDEIIWHDGVLLETRTICHHAEYNFILIVEVYADDSTSGRQQKIIEFMGVEHFSQIMDVTELIDNQSAGNIKDAIILYKKKKYKIMINLFGGFLSFSFRKLRVIDNEC
;
A
#
# COMPACT_ATOMS: atom_id res chain seq x y z
N MET A 1 2.30 4.84 -21.48
CA MET A 1 2.61 5.28 -20.11
C MET A 1 1.54 4.75 -19.16
N LYS A 2 1.96 4.16 -18.05
CA LYS A 2 1.03 3.59 -17.07
C LYS A 2 0.52 4.69 -16.15
N ASN A 3 -0.77 4.65 -15.81
CA ASN A 3 -1.31 5.53 -14.78
C ASN A 3 -0.99 4.95 -13.39
N ASP A 4 -1.26 5.73 -12.35
CA ASP A 4 -0.86 5.35 -11.00
C ASP A 4 -1.55 4.08 -10.50
N ILE A 5 -2.81 3.85 -10.88
CA ILE A 5 -3.52 2.62 -10.52
C ILE A 5 -2.82 1.41 -11.15
N GLU A 6 -2.42 1.51 -12.40
CA GLU A 6 -1.73 0.41 -13.09
C GLU A 6 -0.39 0.12 -12.44
N ILE A 7 0.34 1.17 -12.04
CA ILE A 7 1.63 1.00 -11.36
C ILE A 7 1.44 0.20 -10.08
N VAL A 8 0.46 0.57 -9.26
CA VAL A 8 0.21 -0.10 -7.98
C VAL A 8 -0.30 -1.52 -8.19
N ASP A 9 -1.16 -1.73 -9.20
CA ASP A 9 -1.71 -3.05 -9.50
C ASP A 9 -0.63 -4.03 -9.97
N GLU A 10 0.44 -3.52 -10.56
CA GLU A 10 1.54 -4.36 -11.05
C GLU A 10 2.64 -4.60 -10.02
N ILE A 11 2.57 -3.95 -8.86
CA ILE A 11 3.52 -4.20 -7.78
C ILE A 11 3.42 -5.65 -7.31
N ILE A 12 4.57 -6.27 -7.11
CA ILE A 12 4.63 -7.56 -6.46
C ILE A 12 4.71 -7.31 -4.96
N TRP A 13 3.58 -7.46 -4.29
CA TRP A 13 3.46 -7.15 -2.86
C TRP A 13 4.02 -8.23 -1.96
N HIS A 14 4.02 -9.48 -2.44
CA HIS A 14 4.53 -10.61 -1.68
C HIS A 14 6.00 -10.37 -1.30
N ASP A 15 6.31 -10.57 -0.04
CA ASP A 15 7.64 -10.32 0.53
C ASP A 15 8.04 -8.85 0.55
N GLY A 16 7.09 -7.94 0.36
CA GLY A 16 7.33 -6.53 0.56
C GLY A 16 7.37 -6.17 2.05
N VAL A 17 7.80 -4.97 2.35
CA VAL A 17 7.91 -4.47 3.72
C VAL A 17 7.07 -3.22 3.88
N LEU A 18 6.24 -3.22 4.91
CA LEU A 18 5.51 -2.01 5.31
C LEU A 18 6.43 -1.18 6.20
N LEU A 19 6.72 0.04 5.77
CA LEU A 19 7.61 0.93 6.50
C LEU A 19 6.87 1.94 7.36
N GLU A 20 5.84 2.58 6.80
CA GLU A 20 5.15 3.66 7.50
C GLU A 20 3.75 3.85 6.94
N THR A 21 2.85 4.28 7.80
CA THR A 21 1.51 4.69 7.41
C THR A 21 1.20 6.05 8.04
N ARG A 22 0.48 6.90 7.31
CA ARG A 22 0.03 8.20 7.83
C ARG A 22 -1.39 8.45 7.39
N THR A 23 -2.20 8.99 8.29
CA THR A 23 -3.56 9.39 7.98
C THR A 23 -3.65 10.90 8.10
N ILE A 24 -4.16 11.56 7.07
CA ILE A 24 -4.27 13.02 7.04
C ILE A 24 -5.73 13.37 6.78
N CYS A 25 -6.33 14.12 7.69
CA CYS A 25 -7.67 14.68 7.50
C CYS A 25 -7.51 16.12 7.01
N HIS A 26 -8.02 16.41 5.83
CA HIS A 26 -7.85 17.72 5.21
C HIS A 26 -9.12 18.10 4.45
N HIS A 27 -9.73 19.22 4.78
CA HIS A 27 -10.95 19.71 4.13
C HIS A 27 -12.05 18.65 4.03
N ALA A 28 -12.35 18.00 5.17
CA ALA A 28 -13.39 16.98 5.28
C ALA A 28 -13.10 15.74 4.40
N GLU A 29 -11.87 15.53 4.05
CA GLU A 29 -11.44 14.37 3.27
C GLU A 29 -10.31 13.66 4.00
N TYR A 30 -10.34 12.33 4.01
CA TYR A 30 -9.27 11.53 4.57
C TYR A 30 -8.34 11.05 3.47
N ASN A 31 -7.06 11.32 3.63
CA ASN A 31 -6.02 10.79 2.77
C ASN A 31 -5.14 9.87 3.60
N PHE A 32 -4.67 8.81 2.98
CA PHE A 32 -3.83 7.82 3.63
C PHE A 32 -2.56 7.65 2.84
N ILE A 33 -1.42 7.78 3.51
CA ILE A 33 -0.11 7.62 2.87
C ILE A 33 0.50 6.32 3.35
N LEU A 34 0.92 5.51 2.40
CA LEU A 34 1.53 4.21 2.62
C LEU A 34 2.95 4.24 2.08
N ILE A 35 3.91 3.93 2.92
CA ILE A 35 5.31 3.83 2.50
C ILE A 35 5.74 2.39 2.63
N VAL A 36 6.16 1.79 1.51
CA VAL A 36 6.49 0.38 1.44
C VAL A 36 7.78 0.19 0.66
N GLU A 37 8.44 -0.94 0.90
CA GLU A 37 9.51 -1.42 0.03
C GLU A 37 8.99 -2.67 -0.66
N VAL A 38 8.86 -2.61 -1.97
CA VAL A 38 8.25 -3.69 -2.75
C VAL A 38 9.01 -3.89 -4.05
N TYR A 39 8.72 -5.02 -4.71
CA TYR A 39 9.28 -5.31 -6.02
C TYR A 39 8.36 -4.69 -7.07
N ALA A 40 8.91 -3.82 -7.91
CA ALA A 40 8.11 -3.13 -8.93
C ALA A 40 7.67 -4.06 -10.06
N ASP A 41 8.47 -5.11 -10.30
CA ASP A 41 8.18 -6.10 -11.33
C ASP A 41 8.95 -7.38 -11.04
N ASP A 42 8.98 -8.32 -11.98
CA ASP A 42 9.67 -9.59 -11.83
C ASP A 42 11.19 -9.49 -11.95
N SER A 43 11.73 -8.28 -12.06
CA SER A 43 13.16 -8.11 -12.18
C SER A 43 13.87 -8.51 -10.90
N THR A 44 15.15 -8.80 -11.00
CA THR A 44 15.96 -9.19 -9.85
C THR A 44 16.60 -8.01 -9.15
N SER A 45 16.15 -6.79 -9.43
CA SER A 45 16.77 -5.58 -8.92
C SER A 45 16.50 -5.30 -7.46
N GLY A 46 15.66 -6.12 -6.81
CA GLY A 46 15.39 -5.98 -5.40
C GLY A 46 14.22 -5.05 -5.11
N ARG A 47 14.02 -4.79 -3.82
CA ARG A 47 12.92 -3.94 -3.38
C ARG A 47 13.21 -2.48 -3.66
N GLN A 48 12.15 -1.75 -3.98
CA GLN A 48 12.21 -0.29 -4.17
C GLN A 48 11.21 0.36 -3.23
N GLN A 49 11.57 1.50 -2.69
CA GLN A 49 10.65 2.25 -1.85
C GLN A 49 9.60 2.93 -2.71
N LYS A 50 8.34 2.77 -2.34
CA LYS A 50 7.21 3.42 -2.98
C LYS A 50 6.43 4.18 -1.93
N ILE A 51 6.06 5.41 -2.26
CA ILE A 51 5.18 6.24 -1.44
C ILE A 51 3.87 6.36 -2.21
N ILE A 52 2.79 5.89 -1.62
CA ILE A 52 1.48 5.86 -2.29
C ILE A 52 0.51 6.67 -1.44
N GLU A 53 -0.07 7.71 -2.04
CA GLU A 53 -1.09 8.51 -1.38
C GLU A 53 -2.46 8.12 -1.93
N PHE A 54 -3.33 7.69 -1.02
CA PHE A 54 -4.71 7.35 -1.35
C PHE A 54 -5.60 8.51 -0.92
N MET A 55 -6.45 8.98 -1.83
CA MET A 55 -7.29 10.14 -1.61
C MET A 55 -8.75 9.77 -1.56
N GLY A 56 -9.51 10.41 -0.68
CA GLY A 56 -10.92 10.10 -0.49
C GLY A 56 -11.13 8.74 0.13
N VAL A 57 -10.40 8.46 1.20
CA VAL A 57 -10.44 7.16 1.87
C VAL A 57 -11.72 7.03 2.69
N GLU A 58 -12.36 5.86 2.57
CA GLU A 58 -13.56 5.50 3.31
C GLU A 58 -13.43 4.06 3.81
N HIS A 59 -14.22 3.72 4.81
CA HIS A 59 -14.35 2.33 5.31
C HIS A 59 -13.00 1.72 5.66
N PHE A 60 -12.23 2.44 6.44
CA PHE A 60 -10.86 2.03 6.79
C PHE A 60 -10.88 1.04 7.94
N SER A 61 -10.24 -0.11 7.74
CA SER A 61 -10.04 -1.13 8.76
C SER A 61 -8.56 -1.48 8.81
N GLN A 62 -8.02 -1.59 10.01
CA GLN A 62 -6.61 -1.88 10.18
C GLN A 62 -6.41 -2.73 11.43
N ILE A 63 -5.71 -3.83 11.28
CA ILE A 63 -5.23 -4.65 12.38
C ILE A 63 -3.76 -4.90 12.14
N MET A 64 -2.93 -4.59 13.13
CA MET A 64 -1.49 -4.78 12.98
C MET A 64 -0.92 -5.37 14.27
N ASP A 65 -0.24 -6.50 14.13
CA ASP A 65 0.58 -7.05 15.19
C ASP A 65 2.01 -6.54 14.96
N VAL A 66 2.41 -5.58 15.76
CA VAL A 66 3.71 -4.90 15.57
C VAL A 66 4.87 -5.88 15.75
N THR A 67 4.75 -6.83 16.68
CA THR A 67 5.78 -7.82 16.89
C THR A 67 6.00 -8.67 15.63
N GLU A 68 4.90 -9.13 15.02
CA GLU A 68 4.97 -9.91 13.79
C GLU A 68 5.57 -9.10 12.64
N LEU A 69 5.22 -7.81 12.55
CA LEU A 69 5.78 -6.95 11.52
C LEU A 69 7.29 -6.81 11.65
N ILE A 70 7.76 -6.62 12.88
CA ILE A 70 9.18 -6.47 13.15
C ILE A 70 9.92 -7.79 12.91
N ASP A 71 9.37 -8.90 13.38
CA ASP A 71 10.00 -10.21 13.23
C ASP A 71 10.15 -10.62 11.77
N ASN A 72 9.25 -10.19 10.91
CA ASN A 72 9.26 -10.55 9.49
C ASN A 72 9.84 -9.45 8.59
N GLN A 73 10.40 -8.41 9.16
CA GLN A 73 10.85 -7.25 8.38
C GLN A 73 11.91 -7.59 7.34
N SER A 74 12.87 -8.43 7.68
CA SER A 74 13.93 -8.80 6.74
C SER A 74 13.43 -9.63 5.57
N ALA A 75 12.59 -10.62 5.86
CA ALA A 75 12.05 -11.51 4.84
C ALA A 75 10.91 -10.86 4.06
N GLY A 76 10.23 -9.90 4.68
CA GLY A 76 9.06 -9.25 4.13
C GLY A 76 7.86 -9.50 5.03
N ASN A 77 7.17 -8.43 5.45
CA ASN A 77 6.01 -8.55 6.34
C ASN A 77 4.68 -8.38 5.60
N ILE A 78 4.71 -8.11 4.31
CA ILE A 78 3.51 -8.07 3.48
C ILE A 78 3.34 -9.43 2.82
N LYS A 79 2.15 -10.03 2.98
CA LYS A 79 1.84 -11.30 2.32
C LYS A 79 1.38 -11.08 0.90
N ASP A 80 0.43 -10.19 0.70
CA ASP A 80 -0.10 -9.88 -0.62
C ASP A 80 -0.95 -8.62 -0.54
N ALA A 81 -1.41 -8.16 -1.69
CA ALA A 81 -2.37 -7.07 -1.76
C ALA A 81 -3.21 -7.24 -3.01
N ILE A 82 -4.45 -6.76 -2.96
CA ILE A 82 -5.34 -6.79 -4.10
C ILE A 82 -6.10 -5.47 -4.18
N ILE A 83 -6.27 -4.97 -5.42
CA ILE A 83 -7.05 -3.78 -5.70
C ILE A 83 -8.24 -4.19 -6.54
N LEU A 84 -9.43 -3.77 -6.12
CA LEU A 84 -10.67 -4.02 -6.83
C LEU A 84 -11.31 -2.69 -7.20
N TYR A 85 -12.00 -2.66 -8.35
CA TYR A 85 -12.74 -1.48 -8.76
C TYR A 85 -14.23 -1.85 -8.84
N LYS A 86 -15.05 -1.13 -8.10
CA LYS A 86 -16.49 -1.42 -8.05
C LYS A 86 -17.25 -0.13 -7.77
N LYS A 87 -18.30 0.13 -8.55
CA LYS A 87 -19.18 1.28 -8.36
C LYS A 87 -18.42 2.61 -8.30
N LYS A 88 -17.51 2.80 -9.23
CA LYS A 88 -16.68 4.02 -9.35
C LYS A 88 -15.74 4.27 -8.19
N LYS A 89 -15.51 3.26 -7.37
CA LYS A 89 -14.57 3.34 -6.25
C LYS A 89 -13.59 2.18 -6.32
N TYR A 90 -12.44 2.40 -5.75
CA TYR A 90 -11.44 1.35 -5.61
C TYR A 90 -11.45 0.86 -4.18
N LYS A 91 -11.11 -0.39 -4.02
CA LYS A 91 -10.87 -0.98 -2.70
C LYS A 91 -9.53 -1.69 -2.73
N ILE A 92 -8.72 -1.46 -1.72
CA ILE A 92 -7.46 -2.18 -1.57
C ILE A 92 -7.50 -2.97 -0.28
N MET A 93 -6.93 -4.17 -0.33
CA MET A 93 -6.72 -4.98 0.86
C MET A 93 -5.27 -5.44 0.83
N ILE A 94 -4.55 -5.12 1.90
CA ILE A 94 -3.15 -5.50 2.05
C ILE A 94 -3.08 -6.45 3.23
N ASN A 95 -2.68 -7.70 2.97
CA ASN A 95 -2.54 -8.70 4.02
C ASN A 95 -1.13 -8.71 4.54
N LEU A 96 -1.01 -8.70 5.85
CA LEU A 96 0.28 -8.65 6.55
C LEU A 96 0.44 -9.91 7.38
N PHE A 97 1.65 -10.19 7.81
CA PHE A 97 1.86 -11.17 8.87
C PHE A 97 1.33 -10.56 10.16
N GLY A 98 0.25 -11.15 10.68
CA GLY A 98 -0.39 -10.69 11.90
C GLY A 98 -1.40 -9.58 11.74
N GLY A 99 -1.90 -9.33 10.51
CA GLY A 99 -2.90 -8.29 10.35
C GLY A 99 -3.25 -7.98 8.91
N PHE A 100 -3.90 -6.84 8.74
CA PHE A 100 -4.28 -6.37 7.40
C PHE A 100 -4.61 -4.88 7.42
N LEU A 101 -4.61 -4.29 6.24
CA LEU A 101 -5.15 -2.96 5.96
C LEU A 101 -6.22 -3.13 4.89
N SER A 102 -7.38 -2.52 5.07
CA SER A 102 -8.46 -2.58 4.08
C SER A 102 -9.21 -1.26 4.06
N PHE A 103 -9.36 -0.66 2.89
CA PHE A 103 -10.10 0.59 2.76
C PHE A 103 -10.51 0.83 1.33
N SER A 104 -11.51 1.70 1.17
CA SER A 104 -11.95 2.20 -0.14
C SER A 104 -11.35 3.58 -0.37
N PHE A 105 -11.12 3.92 -1.64
CA PHE A 105 -10.58 5.24 -1.98
C PHE A 105 -11.05 5.63 -3.37
N ARG A 106 -10.98 6.94 -3.68
CA ARG A 106 -11.41 7.46 -4.98
C ARG A 106 -10.29 7.52 -5.98
N LYS A 107 -9.09 7.91 -5.56
CA LYS A 107 -7.95 7.93 -6.45
C LYS A 107 -6.66 7.78 -5.64
N LEU A 108 -5.58 7.45 -6.31
CA LEU A 108 -4.29 7.35 -5.67
C LEU A 108 -3.22 8.03 -6.51
N ARG A 109 -2.13 8.34 -5.86
CA ARG A 109 -0.96 8.93 -6.50
C ARG A 109 0.29 8.24 -5.98
N VAL A 110 1.14 7.80 -6.90
CA VAL A 110 2.44 7.25 -6.55
C VAL A 110 3.44 8.39 -6.57
N ILE A 111 4.12 8.58 -5.46
CA ILE A 111 5.13 9.64 -5.32
C ILE A 111 6.49 8.96 -5.42
N ASP A 112 7.24 9.31 -6.45
CA ASP A 112 8.58 8.77 -6.60
C ASP A 112 9.50 9.46 -5.61
N ASN A 113 10.21 8.64 -4.83
CA ASN A 113 11.18 9.16 -3.89
C ASN A 113 12.52 9.31 -4.60
N GLU A 114 12.61 10.34 -5.45
CA GLU A 114 13.85 10.63 -6.14
C GLU A 114 14.72 11.51 -5.27
N CYS A 115 15.94 11.09 -5.10
CA CYS A 115 16.94 11.88 -4.40
C CYS A 115 17.52 12.94 -5.31
#